data_5efa17920f63b1d3e939844f2defaabe
#
_entry.id   5efa17920f63b1d3e939844f2defaabe
#
_cell.length_a   1.000
_cell.length_b   1.000
_cell.length_c   1.000
_cell.angle_alpha   90.00
_cell.angle_beta   90.00
_cell.angle_gamma   90.00
#
_symmetry.space_group_name_H-M   'P 1'
#
loop_
_entity.id
_entity.type
_entity.pdbx_description
1 polymer ?
#
loop_
_entity_poly.entity_id
_entity_poly.type
_entity_poly.pdbx_seq_one_letter_code
_entity_poly.pdbx_strand_id
1 'polypeptide(L)'
;LDAFETSVRRTSRRLAEAERAEVLRWMGVLTKSGEATLAGMYAMGRFPQGWRPSLGITAAVRLSAGGERRTHDLVHLTGPLPELLEQATAWAARNIPADMGYDAAGNGIDLPALPPRAIREVIANALVHRNLDAVTESKRVEIRIVRNRFIVTSPGGLVGVSLRQLGDPDGKSAVNATLYEICKHLRTEDGQRVIEGEGGGIREAQHAMAAAGLPAPVFRDVGLRFTAILQWGREPAEGLERGR
;
A
#
# COMPACT_ATOMS: atom_id res chain seq x y z
N LEU A 1 -17.62 -3.20 -10.10
CA LEU A 1 -17.91 -4.64 -10.09
C LEU A 1 -17.75 -5.27 -11.49
N ASP A 2 -18.23 -4.64 -12.57
CA ASP A 2 -18.24 -5.23 -13.92
C ASP A 2 -16.82 -5.49 -14.47
N ALA A 3 -15.88 -4.58 -14.23
CA ALA A 3 -14.47 -4.77 -14.60
C ALA A 3 -13.81 -5.91 -13.82
N PHE A 4 -14.14 -6.05 -12.53
CA PHE A 4 -13.70 -7.16 -11.68
C PHE A 4 -14.23 -8.48 -12.21
N GLU A 5 -15.54 -8.57 -12.42
CA GLU A 5 -16.20 -9.76 -12.96
C GLU A 5 -15.62 -10.17 -14.32
N THR A 6 -15.43 -9.22 -15.22
CA THR A 6 -14.80 -9.47 -16.53
C THR A 6 -13.39 -10.03 -16.37
N SER A 7 -12.59 -9.50 -15.43
CA SER A 7 -11.25 -10.00 -15.14
C SER A 7 -11.29 -11.44 -14.60
N VAL A 8 -12.16 -11.72 -13.64
CA VAL A 8 -12.32 -13.04 -13.02
C VAL A 8 -12.78 -14.10 -14.04
N ARG A 9 -13.78 -13.79 -14.86
CA ARG A 9 -14.34 -14.71 -15.86
C ARG A 9 -13.32 -15.19 -16.89
N ARG A 10 -12.28 -14.39 -17.17
CA ARG A 10 -11.19 -14.77 -18.09
C ARG A 10 -10.25 -15.82 -17.54
N THR A 11 -10.28 -16.11 -16.24
CA THR A 11 -9.34 -17.04 -15.60
C THR A 11 -9.80 -18.50 -15.68
N SER A 12 -11.09 -18.75 -15.88
CA SER A 12 -11.63 -20.10 -15.88
C SER A 12 -12.93 -20.19 -16.68
N ARG A 13 -13.08 -21.26 -17.49
CA ARG A 13 -14.32 -21.55 -18.20
C ARG A 13 -15.52 -21.68 -17.25
N ARG A 14 -15.34 -22.31 -16.09
CA ARG A 14 -16.40 -22.44 -15.08
C ARG A 14 -16.89 -21.09 -14.58
N LEU A 15 -15.96 -20.14 -14.36
CA LEU A 15 -16.31 -18.78 -13.95
C LEU A 15 -16.97 -17.99 -15.08
N ALA A 16 -16.59 -18.26 -16.35
CA ALA A 16 -17.19 -17.62 -17.51
C ALA A 16 -18.67 -17.99 -17.69
N GLU A 17 -19.02 -19.23 -17.37
CA GLU A 17 -20.38 -19.80 -17.55
C GLU A 17 -21.29 -19.64 -16.32
N ALA A 18 -20.72 -19.23 -15.15
CA ALA A 18 -21.46 -19.15 -13.89
C ALA A 18 -22.33 -17.88 -13.79
N GLU A 19 -23.39 -17.96 -12.98
CA GLU A 19 -24.17 -16.78 -12.61
C GLU A 19 -23.36 -15.77 -11.83
N ARG A 20 -23.63 -14.46 -12.02
CA ARG A 20 -22.90 -13.35 -11.36
C ARG A 20 -22.79 -13.54 -9.85
N ALA A 21 -23.89 -13.89 -9.19
CA ALA A 21 -23.93 -14.08 -7.75
C ALA A 21 -23.04 -15.25 -7.29
N GLU A 22 -22.92 -16.32 -8.10
CA GLU A 22 -22.02 -17.43 -7.80
C GLU A 22 -20.56 -17.03 -7.93
N VAL A 23 -20.18 -16.32 -9.00
CA VAL A 23 -18.83 -15.78 -9.19
C VAL A 23 -18.43 -14.94 -7.99
N LEU A 24 -19.27 -14.00 -7.55
CA LEU A 24 -18.99 -13.14 -6.41
C LEU A 24 -18.86 -13.91 -5.08
N ARG A 25 -19.66 -14.98 -4.88
CA ARG A 25 -19.53 -15.87 -3.72
C ARG A 25 -18.23 -16.68 -3.76
N TRP A 26 -17.90 -17.28 -4.90
CA TRP A 26 -16.69 -18.09 -5.04
C TRP A 26 -15.41 -17.26 -4.91
N MET A 27 -15.45 -16.00 -5.33
CA MET A 27 -14.35 -15.05 -5.13
C MET A 27 -14.32 -14.46 -3.72
N GLY A 28 -15.24 -14.83 -2.83
CA GLY A 28 -15.30 -14.33 -1.46
C GLY A 28 -15.72 -12.86 -1.35
N VAL A 29 -16.31 -12.28 -2.38
CA VAL A 29 -16.90 -10.93 -2.35
C VAL A 29 -18.20 -10.92 -1.57
N LEU A 30 -19.03 -11.97 -1.77
CA LEU A 30 -20.29 -12.20 -1.08
C LEU A 30 -20.21 -13.43 -0.18
N THR A 31 -20.99 -13.41 0.89
CA THR A 31 -21.27 -14.57 1.75
C THR A 31 -22.22 -15.55 1.03
N LYS A 32 -22.45 -16.71 1.63
CA LYS A 32 -23.46 -17.67 1.12
C LYS A 32 -24.86 -17.07 1.11
N SER A 33 -25.19 -16.19 2.07
CA SER A 33 -26.48 -15.48 2.15
C SER A 33 -26.59 -14.30 1.17
N GLY A 34 -25.51 -13.94 0.44
CA GLY A 34 -25.52 -12.84 -0.53
C GLY A 34 -25.13 -11.48 0.02
N GLU A 35 -24.74 -11.41 1.29
CA GLU A 35 -24.24 -10.20 1.92
C GLU A 35 -22.76 -9.95 1.54
N ALA A 36 -22.33 -8.68 1.54
CA ALA A 36 -20.93 -8.36 1.28
C ALA A 36 -20.03 -8.88 2.42
N THR A 37 -18.94 -9.57 2.06
CA THR A 37 -17.89 -9.87 3.03
C THR A 37 -17.09 -8.62 3.37
N LEU A 38 -16.36 -8.63 4.50
CA LEU A 38 -15.49 -7.50 4.86
C LEU A 38 -14.39 -7.26 3.80
N ALA A 39 -13.84 -8.33 3.23
CA ALA A 39 -12.87 -8.25 2.14
C ALA A 39 -13.48 -7.64 0.87
N GLY A 40 -14.67 -8.10 0.46
CA GLY A 40 -15.39 -7.57 -0.70
C GLY A 40 -15.79 -6.11 -0.50
N MET A 41 -16.29 -5.77 0.69
CA MET A 41 -16.64 -4.39 1.03
C MET A 41 -15.41 -3.46 1.01
N TYR A 42 -14.29 -3.87 1.61
CA TYR A 42 -13.06 -3.08 1.61
C TYR A 42 -12.48 -2.90 0.20
N ALA A 43 -12.50 -3.96 -0.58
CA ALA A 43 -11.93 -3.98 -1.93
C ALA A 43 -12.74 -3.14 -2.93
N MET A 44 -14.07 -3.20 -2.87
CA MET A 44 -14.96 -2.70 -3.94
C MET A 44 -16.20 -1.94 -3.44
N GLY A 45 -16.41 -1.84 -2.13
CA GLY A 45 -17.54 -1.09 -1.58
C GLY A 45 -17.43 0.40 -1.93
N ARG A 46 -18.55 1.04 -2.21
CA ARG A 46 -18.56 2.47 -2.59
C ARG A 46 -17.98 3.38 -1.50
N PHE A 47 -18.27 3.09 -0.23
CA PHE A 47 -17.77 3.85 0.93
C PHE A 47 -17.57 2.91 2.14
N PRO A 48 -16.51 2.08 2.14
CA PRO A 48 -16.23 1.12 3.23
C PRO A 48 -16.12 1.77 4.59
N GLN A 49 -15.61 3.00 4.65
CA GLN A 49 -15.36 3.75 5.88
C GLN A 49 -16.66 4.20 6.58
N GLY A 50 -17.78 4.23 5.88
CA GLY A 50 -19.10 4.46 6.49
C GLY A 50 -19.52 3.33 7.45
N TRP A 51 -19.05 2.11 7.20
CA TRP A 51 -19.29 0.95 8.06
C TRP A 51 -18.14 0.72 9.05
N ARG A 52 -16.89 0.85 8.58
CA ARG A 52 -15.69 0.68 9.37
C ARG A 52 -14.71 1.82 9.09
N PRO A 53 -14.74 2.88 9.88
CA PRO A 53 -13.88 4.07 9.68
C PRO A 53 -12.39 3.75 9.63
N SER A 54 -11.98 2.65 10.23
CA SER A 54 -10.58 2.19 10.23
C SER A 54 -10.10 1.65 8.88
N LEU A 55 -10.99 1.34 7.94
CA LEU A 55 -10.61 0.87 6.58
C LEU A 55 -10.02 1.99 5.70
N GLY A 56 -9.92 3.22 6.19
CA GLY A 56 -9.22 4.31 5.54
C GLY A 56 -7.73 4.36 5.87
N ILE A 57 -7.06 5.36 5.28
CA ILE A 57 -5.66 5.69 5.54
C ILE A 57 -5.59 7.02 6.30
N THR A 58 -4.64 7.14 7.22
CA THR A 58 -4.21 8.43 7.77
C THR A 58 -2.83 8.73 7.24
N ALA A 59 -2.65 9.86 6.53
CA ALA A 59 -1.36 10.28 6.03
C ALA A 59 -0.98 11.66 6.59
N ALA A 60 0.29 11.84 6.98
CA ALA A 60 0.78 13.09 7.54
C ALA A 60 2.30 13.27 7.37
N VAL A 61 2.73 14.49 7.11
CA VAL A 61 4.13 14.90 7.24
C VAL A 61 4.37 15.32 8.69
N ARG A 62 5.31 14.68 9.38
CA ARG A 62 5.71 15.02 10.76
C ARG A 62 6.80 16.07 10.73
N LEU A 63 6.57 17.16 11.43
CA LEU A 63 7.55 18.22 11.63
C LEU A 63 8.48 17.90 12.81
N SER A 64 9.68 18.47 12.80
CA SER A 64 10.65 18.31 13.90
C SER A 64 10.08 18.81 15.22
N ALA A 65 10.54 18.21 16.33
CA ALA A 65 10.14 18.64 17.66
C ALA A 65 10.63 20.07 17.94
N GLY A 66 9.76 20.93 18.49
CA GLY A 66 10.09 22.30 18.89
C GLY A 66 9.23 23.41 18.27
N GLY A 67 8.40 23.09 17.24
CA GLY A 67 7.46 24.05 16.68
C GLY A 67 6.03 23.92 17.25
N GLU A 68 5.21 24.96 17.09
CA GLU A 68 3.78 24.94 17.47
C GLU A 68 2.98 23.88 16.69
N ARG A 69 3.38 23.59 15.46
CA ARG A 69 2.75 22.59 14.62
C ARG A 69 3.51 21.27 14.65
N ARG A 70 2.81 20.16 14.92
CA ARG A 70 3.38 18.80 14.95
C ARG A 70 3.32 18.09 13.62
N THR A 71 2.39 18.47 12.75
CA THR A 71 2.15 17.84 11.45
C THR A 71 1.83 18.89 10.38
N HIS A 72 2.20 18.55 9.17
CA HIS A 72 1.80 19.24 7.95
C HIS A 72 1.05 18.24 7.05
N ASP A 73 0.12 18.73 6.24
CA ASP A 73 -0.67 17.93 5.29
C ASP A 73 -1.25 16.63 5.89
N LEU A 74 -1.92 16.75 7.05
CA LEU A 74 -2.66 15.64 7.65
C LEU A 74 -3.96 15.41 6.86
N VAL A 75 -4.11 14.20 6.31
CA VAL A 75 -5.30 13.81 5.56
C VAL A 75 -5.83 12.45 6.01
N HIS A 76 -7.13 12.25 5.83
CA HIS A 76 -7.82 10.98 5.99
C HIS A 76 -8.37 10.55 4.63
N LEU A 77 -7.74 9.53 4.05
CA LEU A 77 -8.13 9.00 2.75
C LEU A 77 -9.22 7.95 2.92
N THR A 78 -10.22 8.00 2.05
CA THR A 78 -11.41 7.13 2.07
C THR A 78 -11.72 6.64 0.66
N GLY A 79 -12.56 5.61 0.54
CA GLY A 79 -12.91 4.95 -0.70
C GLY A 79 -12.57 3.47 -0.67
N PRO A 80 -12.85 2.71 -1.73
CA PRO A 80 -12.40 1.33 -1.90
C PRO A 80 -10.87 1.24 -2.06
N LEU A 81 -10.33 0.03 -1.90
CA LEU A 81 -8.89 -0.20 -1.89
C LEU A 81 -8.13 0.37 -3.11
N PRO A 82 -8.58 0.23 -4.37
CA PRO A 82 -7.90 0.85 -5.52
C PRO A 82 -7.81 2.37 -5.41
N GLU A 83 -8.89 3.03 -5.01
CA GLU A 83 -8.94 4.48 -4.83
C GLU A 83 -8.05 4.94 -3.67
N LEU A 84 -7.98 4.17 -2.57
CA LEU A 84 -7.05 4.43 -1.48
C LEU A 84 -5.59 4.36 -1.95
N LEU A 85 -5.26 3.40 -2.82
CA LEU A 85 -3.91 3.28 -3.41
C LEU A 85 -3.56 4.52 -4.25
N GLU A 86 -4.47 4.96 -5.11
CA GLU A 86 -4.28 6.14 -5.96
C GLU A 86 -4.11 7.41 -5.12
N GLN A 87 -5.04 7.66 -4.19
CA GLN A 87 -5.00 8.83 -3.32
C GLN A 87 -3.72 8.86 -2.48
N ALA A 88 -3.31 7.72 -1.91
CA ALA A 88 -2.10 7.64 -1.08
C ALA A 88 -0.83 7.84 -1.90
N THR A 89 -0.78 7.29 -3.12
CA THR A 89 0.36 7.49 -4.04
C THR A 89 0.45 8.95 -4.49
N ALA A 90 -0.68 9.58 -4.84
CA ALA A 90 -0.73 10.98 -5.19
C ALA A 90 -0.34 11.89 -4.01
N TRP A 91 -0.79 11.55 -2.79
CA TRP A 91 -0.38 12.27 -1.59
C TRP A 91 1.14 12.17 -1.35
N ALA A 92 1.71 10.97 -1.50
CA ALA A 92 3.15 10.77 -1.37
C ALA A 92 3.93 11.57 -2.41
N ALA A 93 3.51 11.58 -3.67
CA ALA A 93 4.15 12.33 -4.75
C ALA A 93 4.18 13.84 -4.48
N ARG A 94 3.15 14.41 -3.84
CA ARG A 94 3.12 15.84 -3.48
C ARG A 94 4.00 16.20 -2.29
N ASN A 95 4.28 15.25 -1.41
CA ASN A 95 4.95 15.51 -0.14
C ASN A 95 6.41 15.00 -0.07
N ILE A 96 6.81 14.16 -1.02
CA ILE A 96 8.21 13.73 -1.16
C ILE A 96 8.93 14.76 -2.02
N PRO A 97 10.10 15.28 -1.57
CA PRO A 97 10.87 16.24 -2.35
C PRO A 97 11.24 15.70 -3.73
N ALA A 98 11.37 16.57 -4.70
CA ALA A 98 11.94 16.29 -6.00
C ALA A 98 13.06 17.29 -6.29
N ASP A 99 14.13 16.80 -6.91
CA ASP A 99 15.21 17.62 -7.44
C ASP A 99 15.01 17.82 -8.95
N MET A 100 15.50 18.93 -9.48
CA MET A 100 15.50 19.16 -10.92
C MET A 100 16.62 18.33 -11.56
N GLY A 101 16.24 17.50 -12.53
CA GLY A 101 17.15 16.77 -13.39
C GLY A 101 16.91 17.08 -14.86
N TYR A 102 17.59 16.35 -15.73
CA TYR A 102 17.42 16.48 -17.19
C TYR A 102 17.19 15.11 -17.80
N ASP A 103 16.28 15.03 -18.76
CA ASP A 103 16.10 13.84 -19.59
C ASP A 103 17.20 13.68 -20.64
N ALA A 104 17.18 12.61 -21.42
CA ALA A 104 18.16 12.34 -22.47
C ALA A 104 18.15 13.41 -23.60
N ALA A 105 17.09 14.19 -23.73
CA ALA A 105 16.95 15.28 -24.69
C ALA A 105 17.36 16.64 -24.09
N GLY A 106 17.74 16.69 -22.81
CA GLY A 106 18.15 17.92 -22.12
C GLY A 106 16.99 18.75 -21.55
N ASN A 107 15.76 18.21 -21.53
CA ASN A 107 14.63 18.89 -20.89
C ASN A 107 14.68 18.73 -19.38
N GLY A 108 14.34 19.81 -18.66
CA GLY A 108 14.19 19.76 -17.20
C GLY A 108 13.06 18.81 -16.80
N ILE A 109 13.34 17.89 -15.89
CA ILE A 109 12.37 16.96 -15.30
C ILE A 109 12.49 16.94 -13.78
N ASP A 110 11.36 16.72 -13.10
CA ASP A 110 11.35 16.50 -11.65
C ASP A 110 11.77 15.06 -11.36
N LEU A 111 12.86 14.91 -10.60
CA LEU A 111 13.36 13.63 -10.11
C LEU A 111 12.92 13.44 -8.64
N PRO A 112 11.91 12.65 -8.35
CA PRO A 112 11.49 12.40 -6.98
C PRO A 112 12.61 11.79 -6.14
N ALA A 113 12.76 12.24 -4.89
CA ALA A 113 13.77 11.73 -3.97
C ALA A 113 13.60 10.23 -3.63
N LEU A 114 12.42 9.68 -3.85
CA LEU A 114 12.14 8.23 -3.78
C LEU A 114 11.53 7.74 -5.10
N PRO A 115 11.88 6.54 -5.57
CA PRO A 115 11.28 5.95 -6.76
C PRO A 115 9.77 5.79 -6.59
N PRO A 116 8.92 6.32 -7.49
CA PRO A 116 7.46 6.19 -7.42
C PRO A 116 6.99 4.72 -7.34
N ARG A 117 7.71 3.82 -8.02
CA ARG A 117 7.43 2.38 -7.99
C ARG A 117 7.62 1.80 -6.60
N ALA A 118 8.69 2.14 -5.88
CA ALA A 118 8.91 1.68 -4.51
C ALA A 118 7.83 2.19 -3.54
N ILE A 119 7.43 3.46 -3.68
CA ILE A 119 6.35 4.07 -2.89
C ILE A 119 5.04 3.31 -3.12
N ARG A 120 4.67 3.09 -4.39
CA ARG A 120 3.44 2.41 -4.76
C ARG A 120 3.40 0.99 -4.21
N GLU A 121 4.50 0.24 -4.33
CA GLU A 121 4.57 -1.14 -3.85
C GLU A 121 4.41 -1.26 -2.33
N VAL A 122 5.05 -0.42 -1.54
CA VAL A 122 4.89 -0.47 -0.08
C VAL A 122 3.49 -0.05 0.37
N ILE A 123 2.84 0.89 -0.34
CA ILE A 123 1.45 1.26 -0.08
C ILE A 123 0.51 0.11 -0.46
N ALA A 124 0.65 -0.46 -1.67
CA ALA A 124 -0.16 -1.59 -2.13
C ALA A 124 -0.05 -2.78 -1.17
N ASN A 125 1.16 -3.13 -0.74
CA ASN A 125 1.38 -4.18 0.24
C ASN A 125 0.66 -3.89 1.57
N ALA A 126 0.72 -2.66 2.07
CA ALA A 126 0.05 -2.28 3.31
C ALA A 126 -1.48 -2.39 3.24
N LEU A 127 -2.08 -2.13 2.07
CA LEU A 127 -3.51 -2.25 1.84
C LEU A 127 -3.95 -3.70 1.64
N VAL A 128 -3.24 -4.44 0.80
CA VAL A 128 -3.60 -5.82 0.40
C VAL A 128 -3.35 -6.83 1.52
N HIS A 129 -2.26 -6.64 2.27
CA HIS A 129 -1.91 -7.51 3.41
C HIS A 129 -2.38 -6.97 4.76
N ARG A 130 -3.29 -5.98 4.75
CA ARG A 130 -3.95 -5.51 5.95
C ARG A 130 -4.67 -6.66 6.65
N ASN A 131 -4.45 -6.81 7.95
CA ASN A 131 -5.26 -7.70 8.77
C ASN A 131 -6.66 -7.07 8.96
N LEU A 132 -7.71 -7.88 8.72
CA LEU A 132 -9.12 -7.49 8.83
C LEU A 132 -9.80 -8.08 10.09
N ASP A 133 -9.06 -8.78 10.95
CA ASP A 133 -9.60 -9.39 12.17
C ASP A 133 -9.97 -8.36 13.21
N ALA A 134 -10.82 -8.77 14.17
CA ALA A 134 -11.29 -7.93 15.27
C ALA A 134 -10.16 -7.28 16.09
N VAL A 135 -9.01 -7.96 16.24
CA VAL A 135 -7.84 -7.45 16.99
C VAL A 135 -7.26 -6.17 16.38
N THR A 136 -7.44 -5.97 15.08
CA THR A 136 -6.95 -4.79 14.36
C THR A 136 -8.07 -3.87 13.88
N GLU A 137 -9.31 -4.14 14.27
CA GLU A 137 -10.49 -3.44 13.78
C GLU A 137 -10.43 -1.92 13.95
N SER A 138 -9.86 -1.42 15.04
CA SER A 138 -9.74 0.02 15.32
C SER A 138 -8.54 0.69 14.68
N LYS A 139 -7.65 -0.08 14.02
CA LYS A 139 -6.37 0.44 13.49
C LYS A 139 -6.47 0.76 12.01
N ARG A 140 -5.95 1.92 11.61
CA ARG A 140 -5.84 2.34 10.20
C ARG A 140 -4.48 1.99 9.64
N VAL A 141 -4.39 1.92 8.32
CA VAL A 141 -3.12 2.08 7.63
C VAL A 141 -2.65 3.52 7.84
N GLU A 142 -1.39 3.70 8.21
CA GLU A 142 -0.80 4.99 8.47
C GLU A 142 0.37 5.24 7.53
N ILE A 143 0.41 6.41 6.91
CA ILE A 143 1.52 6.86 6.09
C ILE A 143 2.11 8.11 6.76
N ARG A 144 3.41 8.12 6.96
CA ARG A 144 4.12 9.24 7.58
C ARG A 144 5.37 9.57 6.81
N ILE A 145 5.59 10.85 6.59
CA ILE A 145 6.89 11.39 6.20
C ILE A 145 7.52 12.01 7.45
N VAL A 146 8.71 11.54 7.80
CA VAL A 146 9.46 12.05 8.98
C VAL A 146 10.89 12.29 8.54
N ARG A 147 11.31 13.54 8.48
CA ARG A 147 12.61 13.93 7.93
C ARG A 147 12.77 13.37 6.50
N ASN A 148 13.74 12.48 6.29
CA ASN A 148 14.05 11.83 5.01
C ASN A 148 13.53 10.39 4.93
N ARG A 149 12.44 10.07 5.64
CA ARG A 149 11.85 8.71 5.68
C ARG A 149 10.38 8.76 5.31
N PHE A 150 10.02 7.89 4.40
CA PHE A 150 8.64 7.55 4.06
C PHE A 150 8.29 6.25 4.79
N ILE A 151 7.32 6.29 5.67
CA ILE A 151 6.97 5.21 6.60
C ILE A 151 5.54 4.80 6.33
N VAL A 152 5.33 3.55 5.99
CA VAL A 152 3.99 2.95 5.83
C VAL A 152 3.80 1.89 6.90
N THR A 153 2.72 2.00 7.66
CA THR A 153 2.38 1.08 8.74
C THR A 153 1.04 0.44 8.48
N SER A 154 1.01 -0.88 8.43
CA SER A 154 -0.20 -1.69 8.24
C SER A 154 -0.61 -2.37 9.54
N PRO A 155 -1.93 -2.46 9.85
CA PRO A 155 -2.44 -3.29 10.94
C PRO A 155 -2.18 -4.78 10.67
N GLY A 156 -1.72 -5.48 11.70
CA GLY A 156 -1.32 -6.89 11.64
C GLY A 156 0.16 -7.07 11.34
N GLY A 157 0.68 -8.25 11.69
CA GLY A 157 2.04 -8.68 11.41
C GLY A 157 2.12 -9.63 10.21
N LEU A 158 3.29 -10.20 10.02
CA LEU A 158 3.52 -11.25 9.03
C LEU A 158 2.82 -12.55 9.46
N VAL A 159 2.26 -13.25 8.49
CA VAL A 159 1.65 -14.57 8.69
C VAL A 159 2.28 -15.55 7.70
N GLY A 160 2.82 -16.65 8.21
CA GLY A 160 3.39 -17.72 7.38
C GLY A 160 4.74 -17.40 6.70
N VAL A 161 5.30 -16.21 6.93
CA VAL A 161 6.63 -15.81 6.45
C VAL A 161 7.37 -15.03 7.52
N SER A 162 8.69 -15.08 7.50
CA SER A 162 9.57 -14.29 8.36
C SER A 162 10.09 -13.04 7.64
N LEU A 163 10.58 -12.07 8.40
CA LEU A 163 11.23 -10.86 7.82
C LEU A 163 12.40 -11.21 6.87
N ARG A 164 13.09 -12.33 7.12
CA ARG A 164 14.23 -12.77 6.28
C ARG A 164 13.79 -13.28 4.91
N GLN A 165 12.58 -13.81 4.81
CA GLN A 165 11.99 -14.34 3.57
C GLN A 165 11.27 -13.29 2.74
N LEU A 166 11.16 -12.04 3.24
CA LEU A 166 10.52 -10.97 2.50
C LEU A 166 11.32 -10.62 1.24
N GLY A 167 10.66 -10.73 0.08
CA GLY A 167 11.26 -10.50 -1.23
C GLY A 167 11.85 -11.77 -1.87
N ASP A 168 11.93 -12.87 -1.16
CA ASP A 168 12.33 -14.15 -1.74
C ASP A 168 11.21 -14.75 -2.59
N PRO A 169 11.53 -15.50 -3.67
CA PRO A 169 10.52 -16.15 -4.51
C PRO A 169 9.61 -17.10 -3.73
N ASP A 170 10.14 -17.77 -2.70
CA ASP A 170 9.41 -18.72 -1.86
C ASP A 170 8.76 -18.08 -0.63
N GLY A 171 9.05 -16.81 -0.36
CA GLY A 171 8.53 -16.05 0.78
C GLY A 171 7.16 -15.45 0.51
N LYS A 172 6.20 -16.24 0.01
CA LYS A 172 4.86 -15.77 -0.35
C LYS A 172 3.86 -16.16 0.73
N SER A 173 3.16 -15.19 1.28
CA SER A 173 2.01 -15.40 2.15
C SER A 173 1.06 -14.23 2.07
N ALA A 174 -0.23 -14.50 2.23
CA ALA A 174 -1.27 -13.49 2.32
C ALA A 174 -1.86 -13.49 3.73
N VAL A 175 -1.81 -12.35 4.42
CA VAL A 175 -2.44 -12.16 5.73
C VAL A 175 -3.95 -12.41 5.64
N ASN A 176 -4.55 -12.01 4.51
CA ASN A 176 -5.94 -12.29 4.18
C ASN A 176 -6.00 -12.84 2.75
N ALA A 177 -6.10 -14.17 2.62
CA ALA A 177 -6.10 -14.85 1.33
C ALA A 177 -7.26 -14.40 0.42
N THR A 178 -8.46 -14.21 0.99
CA THR A 178 -9.63 -13.76 0.22
C THR A 178 -9.40 -12.36 -0.35
N LEU A 179 -8.93 -11.41 0.45
CA LEU A 179 -8.64 -10.05 -0.01
C LEU A 179 -7.54 -10.06 -1.09
N TYR A 180 -6.49 -10.86 -0.89
CA TYR A 180 -5.41 -11.00 -1.86
C TYR A 180 -5.91 -11.51 -3.22
N GLU A 181 -6.74 -12.57 -3.23
CA GLU A 181 -7.32 -13.10 -4.46
C GLU A 181 -8.23 -12.07 -5.15
N ILE A 182 -9.03 -11.32 -4.41
CA ILE A 182 -9.83 -10.23 -4.97
C ILE A 182 -8.91 -9.19 -5.63
N CYS A 183 -7.85 -8.76 -4.94
CA CYS A 183 -6.94 -7.70 -5.41
C CYS A 183 -6.19 -8.03 -6.71
N LYS A 184 -5.98 -9.31 -7.04
CA LYS A 184 -5.40 -9.71 -8.35
C LYS A 184 -6.25 -9.26 -9.55
N HIS A 185 -7.55 -9.10 -9.34
CA HIS A 185 -8.52 -8.76 -10.39
C HIS A 185 -8.92 -7.28 -10.36
N LEU A 186 -8.46 -6.52 -9.35
CA LEU A 186 -8.76 -5.10 -9.23
C LEU A 186 -7.80 -4.25 -10.06
N ARG A 187 -8.36 -3.14 -10.53
CA ARG A 187 -7.62 -2.09 -11.22
C ARG A 187 -7.95 -0.74 -10.61
N THR A 188 -7.02 0.16 -10.72
CA THR A 188 -7.17 1.58 -10.46
C THR A 188 -8.00 2.25 -11.56
N GLU A 189 -8.40 3.49 -11.39
CA GLU A 189 -9.21 4.22 -12.37
C GLU A 189 -8.49 4.38 -13.72
N ASP A 190 -7.17 4.59 -13.67
CA ASP A 190 -6.29 4.63 -14.85
C ASP A 190 -5.99 3.25 -15.47
N GLY A 191 -6.64 2.17 -14.98
CA GLY A 191 -6.55 0.81 -15.52
C GLY A 191 -5.35 -0.01 -15.07
N GLN A 192 -4.49 0.50 -14.18
CA GLN A 192 -3.36 -0.25 -13.64
C GLN A 192 -3.83 -1.33 -12.65
N ARG A 193 -3.13 -2.44 -12.58
CA ARG A 193 -3.41 -3.49 -11.60
C ARG A 193 -3.08 -3.01 -10.18
N VAL A 194 -3.89 -3.37 -9.21
CA VAL A 194 -3.57 -3.11 -7.78
C VAL A 194 -2.32 -3.89 -7.37
N ILE A 195 -2.25 -5.17 -7.74
CA ILE A 195 -1.08 -6.04 -7.57
C ILE A 195 -0.86 -6.90 -8.81
N GLU A 196 0.37 -7.35 -9.02
CA GLU A 196 0.71 -8.27 -10.12
C GLU A 196 0.30 -9.72 -9.83
N GLY A 197 0.10 -10.08 -8.55
CA GLY A 197 -0.38 -11.41 -8.13
C GLY A 197 0.71 -12.48 -8.01
N GLU A 198 1.96 -12.17 -8.35
CA GLU A 198 3.09 -13.12 -8.29
C GLU A 198 3.93 -13.01 -7.02
N GLY A 199 3.58 -12.10 -6.10
CA GLY A 199 4.29 -11.91 -4.82
C GLY A 199 5.64 -11.19 -4.95
N GLY A 200 5.83 -10.39 -6.01
CA GLY A 200 7.08 -9.68 -6.31
C GLY A 200 7.22 -8.26 -5.75
N GLY A 201 6.16 -7.69 -5.14
CA GLY A 201 6.11 -6.26 -4.80
C GLY A 201 7.24 -5.78 -3.89
N ILE A 202 7.60 -6.55 -2.86
CA ILE A 202 8.72 -6.19 -1.97
C ILE A 202 10.05 -6.22 -2.72
N ARG A 203 10.29 -7.25 -3.53
CA ARG A 203 11.49 -7.35 -4.37
C ARG A 203 11.57 -6.20 -5.35
N GLU A 204 10.44 -5.81 -5.92
CA GLU A 204 10.35 -4.68 -6.83
C GLU A 204 10.67 -3.35 -6.14
N ALA A 205 10.18 -3.14 -4.92
CA ALA A 205 10.56 -1.98 -4.11
C ALA A 205 12.07 -1.97 -3.81
N GLN A 206 12.65 -3.12 -3.47
CA GLN A 206 14.09 -3.28 -3.24
C GLN A 206 14.91 -2.94 -4.50
N HIS A 207 14.50 -3.47 -5.66
CA HIS A 207 15.16 -3.20 -6.95
C HIS A 207 15.05 -1.72 -7.34
N ALA A 208 13.89 -1.10 -7.17
CA ALA A 208 13.70 0.32 -7.48
C ALA A 208 14.59 1.22 -6.61
N MET A 209 14.68 0.93 -5.30
CA MET A 209 15.57 1.65 -4.39
C MET A 209 17.04 1.47 -4.77
N ALA A 210 17.47 0.22 -5.05
CA ALA A 210 18.84 -0.06 -5.46
C ALA A 210 19.21 0.62 -6.78
N ALA A 211 18.32 0.59 -7.77
CA ALA A 211 18.52 1.28 -9.07
C ALA A 211 18.65 2.80 -8.93
N ALA A 212 18.02 3.39 -7.91
CA ALA A 212 18.16 4.80 -7.57
C ALA A 212 19.37 5.11 -6.68
N GLY A 213 20.20 4.12 -6.34
CA GLY A 213 21.35 4.30 -5.44
C GLY A 213 20.97 4.63 -3.99
N LEU A 214 19.75 4.28 -3.59
CA LEU A 214 19.19 4.55 -2.27
C LEU A 214 19.33 3.35 -1.33
N PRO A 215 19.29 3.58 -0.01
CA PRO A 215 19.29 2.49 0.97
C PRO A 215 18.16 1.50 0.74
N ALA A 216 18.41 0.21 1.01
CA ALA A 216 17.37 -0.81 0.93
C ALA A 216 16.20 -0.50 1.88
N PRO A 217 14.96 -0.87 1.51
CA PRO A 217 13.81 -0.75 2.39
C PRO A 217 14.04 -1.46 3.73
N VAL A 218 13.62 -0.85 4.83
CA VAL A 218 13.67 -1.46 6.15
C VAL A 218 12.27 -1.93 6.54
N PHE A 219 12.15 -3.19 6.93
CA PHE A 219 10.89 -3.78 7.37
C PHE A 219 10.95 -4.12 8.86
N ARG A 220 9.86 -3.87 9.57
CA ARG A 220 9.71 -4.21 10.99
C ARG A 220 8.36 -4.87 11.22
N ASP A 221 8.39 -5.98 11.93
CA ASP A 221 7.20 -6.71 12.37
C ASP A 221 7.18 -6.79 13.89
N VAL A 222 6.07 -6.36 14.49
CA VAL A 222 5.82 -6.46 15.93
C VAL A 222 4.51 -7.21 16.21
N GLY A 223 4.10 -8.11 15.32
CA GLY A 223 2.91 -8.96 15.41
C GLY A 223 1.60 -8.24 15.12
N LEU A 224 1.28 -7.16 15.83
CA LEU A 224 0.06 -6.38 15.62
C LEU A 224 0.24 -5.21 14.63
N ARG A 225 1.42 -5.07 14.07
CA ARG A 225 1.77 -3.99 13.16
C ARG A 225 2.99 -4.36 12.33
N PHE A 226 2.85 -4.22 11.02
CA PHE A 226 3.96 -4.28 10.08
C PHE A 226 4.32 -2.88 9.60
N THR A 227 5.60 -2.56 9.50
CA THR A 227 6.07 -1.23 9.06
C THR A 227 7.11 -1.38 7.97
N ALA A 228 6.92 -0.69 6.85
CA ALA A 228 7.88 -0.51 5.77
C ALA A 228 8.43 0.92 5.81
N ILE A 229 9.74 1.08 5.68
CA ILE A 229 10.44 2.38 5.71
C ILE A 229 11.30 2.47 4.45
N LEU A 230 11.05 3.51 3.64
CA LEU A 230 11.91 3.93 2.55
C LEU A 230 12.65 5.20 2.99
N GLN A 231 13.93 5.30 2.68
CA GLN A 231 14.75 6.45 3.07
C GLN A 231 15.43 7.04 1.85
N TRP A 232 15.42 8.38 1.74
CA TRP A 232 16.17 9.11 0.73
C TRP A 232 17.27 9.94 1.37
N GLY A 233 18.40 10.06 0.65
CA GLY A 233 19.58 10.75 1.17
C GLY A 233 20.23 10.03 2.35
N ARG A 234 21.35 10.55 2.81
CA ARG A 234 21.99 10.11 4.06
C ARG A 234 21.29 10.77 5.25
N GLU A 235 21.20 10.10 6.38
CA GLU A 235 20.83 10.77 7.63
C GLU A 235 21.77 11.93 7.85
N PRO A 236 21.24 13.12 8.23
CA PRO A 236 22.10 14.15 8.80
C PRO A 236 22.84 13.52 9.99
N ALA A 237 24.15 13.62 10.02
CA ALA A 237 24.94 13.12 11.14
C ALA A 237 24.32 13.66 12.44
N GLU A 238 23.88 12.78 13.33
CA GLU A 238 23.48 13.16 14.69
C GLU A 238 24.72 13.73 15.38
N GLY A 239 24.78 15.06 15.51
CA GLY A 239 25.81 15.66 16.33
C GLY A 239 26.58 16.81 15.70
N LEU A 240 25.93 17.95 15.43
CA LEU A 240 26.60 19.25 15.34
C LEU A 240 25.65 20.42 15.71
N GLU A 241 24.80 20.21 16.72
CA GLU A 241 24.16 21.33 17.44
C GLU A 241 24.59 21.28 18.92
N ARG A 242 25.91 21.35 19.14
CA ARG A 242 26.46 21.86 20.41
C ARG A 242 27.42 23.00 20.08
N GLY A 243 26.94 24.19 20.22
CA GLY A 243 27.82 25.34 20.24
C GLY A 243 27.35 26.52 19.42
N ARG A 244 26.37 27.27 19.91
CA ARG A 244 26.53 28.73 20.18
C ARG A 244 25.30 29.24 20.90
#